data_0792c24283572d87d7bd60f30f8dbbd8
#
_entry.id   0792c24283572d87d7bd60f30f8dbbd8
#
_cell.length_a   1.000
_cell.length_b   1.000
_cell.length_c   1.000
_cell.angle_alpha   90.00
_cell.angle_beta   90.00
_cell.angle_gamma   90.00
#
_symmetry.space_group_name_H-M   'P 1'
#
loop_
_entity.id
_entity.type
_entity.pdbx_description
1 polymer ?
#
loop_
_entity_poly.entity_id
_entity_poly.type
_entity_poly.pdbx_seq_one_letter_code
_entity_poly.pdbx_strand_id
1 'polypeptide(L)'
;MKALALLLLLAPSLAFAQPAPKTASKDELRACLSEQDALQDQGKSLERRRAEQDAAARQLQADVRTHMATSPLPNAPEEAFVAFRAKNKDFEAQKDALDAKADQYDKDVAGFNTQLAARNKRCSALTVTKADRDAVTKERAAAGKK
;
A
#
# COMPACT_ATOMS: atom_id res chain seq x y z
N MET A 1 7.89 67.04 -36.01
CA MET A 1 7.09 65.94 -36.55
C MET A 1 7.99 64.75 -36.66
N LYS A 2 7.91 63.80 -35.71
CA LYS A 2 8.71 62.57 -35.65
C LYS A 2 7.75 61.40 -35.85
N ALA A 3 7.84 60.72 -37.01
CA ALA A 3 7.06 59.54 -37.35
C ALA A 3 7.64 58.34 -36.61
N LEU A 4 6.81 57.70 -35.75
CA LEU A 4 7.14 56.44 -35.08
C LEU A 4 6.68 55.29 -36.00
N ALA A 5 7.64 54.55 -36.57
CA ALA A 5 7.37 53.34 -37.31
C ALA A 5 7.14 52.17 -36.37
N LEU A 6 5.91 51.65 -36.39
CA LEU A 6 5.51 50.46 -35.60
C LEU A 6 5.88 49.19 -36.36
N LEU A 7 6.95 48.49 -35.95
CA LEU A 7 7.33 47.19 -36.49
C LEU A 7 6.48 46.10 -35.81
N LEU A 8 5.52 45.54 -36.56
CA LEU A 8 4.76 44.35 -36.17
C LEU A 8 5.67 43.11 -36.36
N LEU A 9 6.14 42.55 -35.27
CA LEU A 9 6.84 41.25 -35.28
C LEU A 9 5.77 40.12 -35.32
N LEU A 10 5.61 39.51 -36.51
CA LEU A 10 4.89 38.25 -36.69
C LEU A 10 5.76 37.12 -36.09
N ALA A 11 5.39 36.63 -34.92
CA ALA A 11 5.95 35.43 -34.35
C ALA A 11 5.29 34.19 -35.02
N PRO A 12 6.06 33.24 -35.62
CA PRO A 12 5.48 32.01 -36.12
C PRO A 12 5.02 31.15 -34.94
N SER A 13 3.74 30.88 -34.85
CA SER A 13 3.15 29.93 -33.91
C SER A 13 3.58 28.52 -34.29
N LEU A 14 4.61 27.99 -33.65
CA LEU A 14 4.97 26.57 -33.74
C LEU A 14 3.84 25.78 -33.06
N ALA A 15 2.88 25.32 -33.84
CA ALA A 15 1.89 24.34 -33.41
C ALA A 15 2.63 23.04 -33.11
N PHE A 16 2.92 22.80 -31.83
CA PHE A 16 3.32 21.48 -31.35
C PHE A 16 2.14 20.53 -31.62
N ALA A 17 2.26 19.71 -32.66
CA ALA A 17 1.33 18.62 -32.90
C ALA A 17 1.43 17.66 -31.71
N GLN A 18 0.45 17.71 -30.80
CA GLN A 18 0.31 16.72 -29.76
C GLN A 18 0.07 15.37 -30.44
N PRO A 19 0.88 14.33 -30.15
CA PRO A 19 0.62 13.02 -30.71
C PRO A 19 -0.79 12.59 -30.34
N ALA A 20 -1.55 12.11 -31.33
CA ALA A 20 -2.91 11.63 -31.11
C ALA A 20 -2.92 10.58 -30.00
N PRO A 21 -3.87 10.63 -29.06
CA PRO A 21 -3.94 9.67 -27.96
C PRO A 21 -4.01 8.26 -28.53
N LYS A 22 -3.00 7.45 -28.22
CA LYS A 22 -2.93 6.07 -28.69
C LYS A 22 -4.05 5.28 -28.03
N THR A 23 -4.94 4.70 -28.84
CA THR A 23 -5.98 3.79 -28.31
C THR A 23 -5.31 2.53 -27.79
N ALA A 24 -5.58 2.21 -26.54
CA ALA A 24 -5.05 1.03 -25.89
C ALA A 24 -5.69 -0.25 -26.46
N SER A 25 -4.93 -1.32 -26.51
CA SER A 25 -5.40 -2.65 -26.89
C SER A 25 -6.24 -3.31 -25.79
N LYS A 26 -6.99 -4.34 -26.17
CA LYS A 26 -7.69 -5.20 -25.19
C LYS A 26 -6.74 -5.81 -24.16
N ASP A 27 -5.53 -6.18 -24.59
CA ASP A 27 -4.56 -6.81 -23.71
C ASP A 27 -4.00 -5.83 -22.68
N GLU A 28 -3.76 -4.57 -23.07
CA GLU A 28 -3.38 -3.52 -22.14
C GLU A 28 -4.50 -3.26 -21.11
N LEU A 29 -5.77 -3.24 -21.54
CA LEU A 29 -6.89 -3.11 -20.63
C LEU A 29 -7.00 -4.31 -19.67
N ARG A 30 -6.87 -5.55 -20.18
CA ARG A 30 -6.86 -6.75 -19.34
C ARG A 30 -5.75 -6.73 -18.31
N ALA A 31 -4.55 -6.34 -18.70
CA ALA A 31 -3.41 -6.22 -17.79
C ALA A 31 -3.70 -5.23 -16.67
N CYS A 32 -4.22 -4.03 -17.00
CA CYS A 32 -4.58 -3.03 -16.00
C CYS A 32 -5.65 -3.50 -15.01
N LEU A 33 -6.66 -4.22 -15.49
CA LEU A 33 -7.72 -4.75 -14.63
C LEU A 33 -7.22 -5.91 -13.76
N SER A 34 -6.37 -6.79 -14.31
CA SER A 34 -5.75 -7.87 -13.54
C SER A 34 -4.84 -7.35 -12.43
N GLU A 35 -4.05 -6.31 -12.72
CA GLU A 35 -3.23 -5.64 -11.70
C GLU A 35 -4.09 -4.94 -10.63
N GLN A 36 -5.24 -4.38 -11.03
CA GLN A 36 -6.18 -3.80 -10.07
C GLN A 36 -6.68 -4.86 -9.10
N ASP A 37 -7.08 -6.03 -9.60
CA ASP A 37 -7.53 -7.15 -8.76
C ASP A 37 -6.42 -7.59 -7.79
N ALA A 38 -5.19 -7.78 -8.30
CA ALA A 38 -4.05 -8.18 -7.49
C ALA A 38 -3.72 -7.15 -6.38
N LEU A 39 -3.74 -5.86 -6.70
CA LEU A 39 -3.54 -4.80 -5.73
C LEU A 39 -4.68 -4.73 -4.70
N GLN A 40 -5.93 -4.96 -5.12
CA GLN A 40 -7.05 -5.02 -4.19
C GLN A 40 -6.89 -6.17 -3.19
N ASP A 41 -6.47 -7.35 -3.64
CA ASP A 41 -6.25 -8.49 -2.76
C ASP A 41 -5.03 -8.30 -1.85
N GLN A 42 -3.97 -7.66 -2.37
CA GLN A 42 -2.82 -7.25 -1.56
C GLN A 42 -3.23 -6.22 -0.48
N GLY A 43 -4.06 -5.23 -0.81
CA GLY A 43 -4.61 -4.26 0.14
C GLY A 43 -5.38 -4.94 1.28
N LYS A 44 -6.30 -5.85 0.95
CA LYS A 44 -7.04 -6.65 1.96
C LYS A 44 -6.10 -7.48 2.84
N SER A 45 -5.03 -8.02 2.26
CA SER A 45 -4.03 -8.78 3.04
C SER A 45 -3.28 -7.88 4.01
N LEU A 46 -2.90 -6.66 3.59
CA LEU A 46 -2.26 -5.68 4.47
C LEU A 46 -3.21 -5.25 5.61
N GLU A 47 -4.47 -4.97 5.32
CA GLU A 47 -5.46 -4.63 6.34
C GLU A 47 -5.63 -5.74 7.39
N ARG A 48 -5.73 -7.00 6.94
CA ARG A 48 -5.80 -8.15 7.87
C ARG A 48 -4.56 -8.26 8.74
N ARG A 49 -3.36 -8.18 8.14
CA ARG A 49 -2.09 -8.24 8.88
C ARG A 49 -1.98 -7.12 9.91
N ARG A 50 -2.43 -5.92 9.58
CA ARG A 50 -2.47 -4.81 10.54
C ARG A 50 -3.38 -5.13 11.72
N ALA A 51 -4.59 -5.60 11.45
CA ALA A 51 -5.53 -5.97 12.52
C ALA A 51 -4.98 -7.07 13.44
N GLU A 52 -4.30 -8.07 12.87
CA GLU A 52 -3.63 -9.14 13.61
C GLU A 52 -2.48 -8.59 14.50
N GLN A 53 -1.65 -7.69 13.98
CA GLN A 53 -0.57 -7.05 14.73
C GLN A 53 -1.11 -6.17 15.85
N ASP A 54 -2.14 -5.37 15.59
CA ASP A 54 -2.79 -4.52 16.60
C ASP A 54 -3.42 -5.37 17.72
N ALA A 55 -4.00 -6.51 17.38
CA ALA A 55 -4.55 -7.44 18.37
C ALA A 55 -3.44 -8.09 19.22
N ALA A 56 -2.36 -8.54 18.59
CA ALA A 56 -1.22 -9.13 19.28
C ALA A 56 -0.52 -8.12 20.22
N ALA A 57 -0.37 -6.87 19.79
CA ALA A 57 0.21 -5.81 20.61
C ALA A 57 -0.66 -5.51 21.85
N ARG A 58 -1.99 -5.43 21.67
CA ARG A 58 -2.91 -5.25 22.82
C ARG A 58 -2.87 -6.43 23.78
N GLN A 59 -2.80 -7.65 23.27
CA GLN A 59 -2.69 -8.85 24.10
C GLN A 59 -1.38 -8.83 24.90
N LEU A 60 -0.25 -8.61 24.25
CA LEU A 60 1.05 -8.50 24.93
C LEU A 60 1.02 -7.43 26.03
N GLN A 61 0.44 -6.27 25.75
CA GLN A 61 0.32 -5.19 26.73
C GLN A 61 -0.54 -5.60 27.94
N ALA A 62 -1.63 -6.34 27.72
CA ALA A 62 -2.46 -6.86 28.80
C ALA A 62 -1.73 -7.91 29.66
N ASP A 63 -1.00 -8.83 28.99
CA ASP A 63 -0.23 -9.87 29.66
C ASP A 63 0.91 -9.29 30.50
N VAL A 64 1.64 -8.32 29.97
CA VAL A 64 2.67 -7.58 30.70
C VAL A 64 2.09 -6.89 31.91
N ARG A 65 0.95 -6.21 31.76
CA ARG A 65 0.27 -5.52 32.89
C ARG A 65 -0.11 -6.51 33.98
N THR A 66 -0.70 -7.64 33.61
CA THR A 66 -1.10 -8.71 34.55
C THR A 66 0.11 -9.27 35.26
N HIS A 67 1.19 -9.56 34.52
CA HIS A 67 2.44 -10.08 35.10
C HIS A 67 3.08 -9.09 36.08
N MET A 68 3.15 -7.80 35.71
CA MET A 68 3.72 -6.78 36.60
C MET A 68 2.93 -6.61 37.91
N ALA A 69 1.62 -6.85 37.89
CA ALA A 69 0.79 -6.86 39.10
C ALA A 69 1.10 -8.04 40.06
N THR A 70 1.81 -9.08 39.57
CA THR A 70 2.22 -10.24 40.35
C THR A 70 3.70 -10.19 40.76
N SER A 71 4.30 -8.99 40.77
CA SER A 71 5.70 -8.83 41.17
C SER A 71 5.96 -9.42 42.56
N PRO A 72 7.03 -10.23 42.74
CA PRO A 72 7.35 -10.83 44.03
C PRO A 72 7.57 -9.79 45.11
N LEU A 73 7.06 -10.08 46.31
CA LEU A 73 7.31 -9.24 47.48
C LEU A 73 8.81 -9.32 47.90
N PRO A 74 9.32 -8.31 48.62
CA PRO A 74 10.73 -8.28 49.03
C PRO A 74 11.22 -9.49 49.82
N ASN A 75 10.31 -10.19 50.51
CA ASN A 75 10.61 -11.40 51.29
C ASN A 75 10.26 -12.71 50.55
N ALA A 76 9.95 -12.66 49.27
CA ALA A 76 9.66 -13.85 48.48
C ALA A 76 10.92 -14.71 48.29
N PRO A 77 10.80 -16.04 48.06
CA PRO A 77 11.91 -16.90 47.72
C PRO A 77 12.62 -16.45 46.44
N GLU A 78 13.93 -16.68 46.35
CA GLU A 78 14.76 -16.31 45.18
C GLU A 78 14.23 -16.91 43.87
N GLU A 79 13.65 -18.10 43.91
CA GLU A 79 13.06 -18.79 42.77
C GLU A 79 11.90 -17.96 42.16
N ALA A 80 11.13 -17.24 42.99
CA ALA A 80 10.07 -16.37 42.51
C ALA A 80 10.62 -15.18 41.70
N PHE A 81 11.73 -14.60 42.14
CA PHE A 81 12.40 -13.54 41.39
C PHE A 81 13.03 -14.05 40.09
N VAL A 82 13.60 -15.25 40.11
CA VAL A 82 14.14 -15.87 38.90
C VAL A 82 13.04 -16.11 37.87
N ALA A 83 11.92 -16.67 38.28
CA ALA A 83 10.77 -16.90 37.39
C ALA A 83 10.20 -15.61 36.86
N PHE A 84 10.09 -14.58 37.68
CA PHE A 84 9.59 -13.25 37.29
C PHE A 84 10.51 -12.61 36.23
N ARG A 85 11.84 -12.65 36.45
CA ARG A 85 12.82 -12.13 35.49
C ARG A 85 12.82 -12.91 34.17
N ALA A 86 12.68 -14.24 34.24
CA ALA A 86 12.59 -15.08 33.04
C ALA A 86 11.36 -14.66 32.19
N LYS A 87 10.21 -14.44 32.82
CA LYS A 87 8.99 -14.00 32.12
C LYS A 87 9.13 -12.60 31.51
N ASN A 88 9.85 -11.69 32.18
CA ASN A 88 10.15 -10.37 31.61
C ASN A 88 10.94 -10.49 30.32
N LYS A 89 11.97 -11.37 30.27
CA LYS A 89 12.73 -11.64 29.04
C LYS A 89 11.87 -12.21 27.91
N ASP A 90 10.90 -13.07 28.24
CA ASP A 90 9.94 -13.58 27.25
C ASP A 90 9.10 -12.44 26.65
N PHE A 91 8.67 -11.48 27.46
CA PHE A 91 7.92 -10.33 26.96
C PHE A 91 8.79 -9.39 26.12
N GLU A 92 10.03 -9.17 26.48
CA GLU A 92 10.98 -8.43 25.64
C GLU A 92 11.14 -9.09 24.27
N ALA A 93 11.36 -10.41 24.23
CA ALA A 93 11.47 -11.15 22.98
C ALA A 93 10.19 -11.09 22.13
N GLN A 94 9.00 -11.15 22.76
CA GLN A 94 7.73 -11.01 22.06
C GLN A 94 7.55 -9.59 21.49
N LYS A 95 7.95 -8.56 22.26
CA LYS A 95 7.95 -7.17 21.78
C LYS A 95 8.85 -7.01 20.57
N ASP A 96 10.08 -7.48 20.63
CA ASP A 96 11.04 -7.39 19.53
C ASP A 96 10.52 -8.10 18.26
N ALA A 97 9.84 -9.24 18.44
CA ALA A 97 9.19 -9.94 17.33
C ALA A 97 8.02 -9.16 16.72
N LEU A 98 7.25 -8.42 17.52
CA LEU A 98 6.18 -7.54 17.04
C LEU A 98 6.75 -6.32 16.31
N ASP A 99 7.81 -5.71 16.84
CA ASP A 99 8.48 -4.58 16.22
C ASP A 99 9.05 -4.98 14.84
N ALA A 100 9.70 -6.13 14.73
CA ALA A 100 10.21 -6.65 13.46
C ALA A 100 9.07 -6.89 12.43
N LYS A 101 7.91 -7.36 12.89
CA LYS A 101 6.72 -7.51 12.02
C LYS A 101 6.17 -6.16 11.57
N ALA A 102 6.19 -5.14 12.44
CA ALA A 102 5.77 -3.79 12.10
C ALA A 102 6.70 -3.17 11.04
N ASP A 103 8.01 -3.30 11.20
CA ASP A 103 9.00 -2.84 10.21
C ASP A 103 8.80 -3.51 8.84
N GLN A 104 8.49 -4.80 8.82
CA GLN A 104 8.21 -5.51 7.58
C GLN A 104 6.88 -5.05 6.96
N TYR A 105 5.86 -4.81 7.77
CA TYR A 105 4.58 -4.27 7.32
C TYR A 105 4.76 -2.89 6.64
N ASP A 106 5.54 -2.00 7.24
CA ASP A 106 5.78 -0.66 6.68
C ASP A 106 6.50 -0.74 5.32
N LYS A 107 7.46 -1.65 5.16
CA LYS A 107 8.11 -1.92 3.86
C LYS A 107 7.11 -2.44 2.82
N ASP A 108 6.23 -3.35 3.21
CA ASP A 108 5.21 -3.92 2.32
C ASP A 108 4.18 -2.85 1.89
N VAL A 109 3.78 -1.96 2.82
CA VAL A 109 2.91 -0.80 2.51
C VAL A 109 3.59 0.17 1.55
N ALA A 110 4.87 0.47 1.74
CA ALA A 110 5.63 1.32 0.83
C ALA A 110 5.73 0.70 -0.57
N GLY A 111 5.98 -0.61 -0.66
CA GLY A 111 5.97 -1.37 -1.91
C GLY A 111 4.61 -1.35 -2.60
N PHE A 112 3.54 -1.58 -1.85
CA PHE A 112 2.17 -1.51 -2.34
C PHE A 112 1.83 -0.12 -2.91
N ASN A 113 2.15 0.95 -2.21
CA ASN A 113 1.90 2.31 -2.67
C ASN A 113 2.67 2.64 -3.95
N THR A 114 3.91 2.15 -4.08
CA THR A 114 4.72 2.29 -5.29
C THR A 114 4.07 1.58 -6.48
N GLN A 115 3.61 0.35 -6.29
CA GLN A 115 2.92 -0.43 -7.33
C GLN A 115 1.58 0.24 -7.73
N LEU A 116 0.81 0.71 -6.76
CA LEU A 116 -0.45 1.42 -6.98
C LEU A 116 -0.23 2.70 -7.80
N ALA A 117 0.79 3.49 -7.46
CA ALA A 117 1.14 4.71 -8.20
C ALA A 117 1.58 4.40 -9.63
N ALA A 118 2.44 3.39 -9.82
CA ALA A 118 2.91 2.96 -11.14
C ALA A 118 1.74 2.47 -12.02
N ARG A 119 0.86 1.63 -11.47
CA ARG A 119 -0.36 1.17 -12.14
C ARG A 119 -1.26 2.35 -12.51
N ASN A 120 -1.54 3.26 -11.60
CA ASN A 120 -2.39 4.40 -11.85
C ASN A 120 -1.83 5.28 -12.96
N LYS A 121 -0.53 5.58 -12.94
CA LYS A 121 0.15 6.34 -14.01
C LYS A 121 -0.03 5.69 -15.38
N ARG A 122 0.13 4.37 -15.48
CA ARG A 122 0.02 3.62 -16.73
C ARG A 122 -1.43 3.48 -17.19
N CYS A 123 -2.33 3.12 -16.29
CA CYS A 123 -3.68 2.72 -16.63
C CYS A 123 -4.67 3.90 -16.76
N SER A 124 -4.45 5.02 -16.05
CA SER A 124 -5.29 6.21 -16.18
C SER A 124 -5.14 6.92 -17.53
N ALA A 125 -4.02 6.73 -18.21
CA ALA A 125 -3.74 7.29 -19.52
C ALA A 125 -4.35 6.46 -20.67
N LEU A 126 -4.93 5.29 -20.40
CA LEU A 126 -5.47 4.40 -21.44
C LEU A 126 -6.80 4.95 -21.99
N THR A 127 -6.80 5.23 -23.30
CA THR A 127 -8.04 5.48 -24.05
C THR A 127 -8.47 4.15 -24.69
N VAL A 128 -9.64 3.64 -24.31
CA VAL A 128 -10.14 2.32 -24.77
C VAL A 128 -11.43 2.51 -25.56
N THR A 129 -11.60 1.77 -26.66
CA THR A 129 -12.86 1.78 -27.41
C THR A 129 -13.99 1.18 -26.55
N LYS A 130 -15.24 1.59 -26.83
CA LYS A 130 -16.41 0.98 -26.16
C LYS A 130 -16.49 -0.51 -26.42
N ALA A 131 -16.23 -0.95 -27.66
CA ALA A 131 -16.26 -2.35 -28.03
C ALA A 131 -15.25 -3.21 -27.26
N ASP A 132 -14.03 -2.71 -27.09
CA ASP A 132 -12.99 -3.43 -26.32
C ASP A 132 -13.32 -3.51 -24.84
N ARG A 133 -13.85 -2.42 -24.28
CA ARG A 133 -14.29 -2.39 -22.88
C ARG A 133 -15.43 -3.39 -22.64
N ASP A 134 -16.46 -3.39 -23.50
CA ASP A 134 -17.59 -4.31 -23.39
C ASP A 134 -17.12 -5.78 -23.51
N ALA A 135 -16.21 -6.07 -24.44
CA ALA A 135 -15.65 -7.41 -24.64
C ALA A 135 -14.88 -7.88 -23.39
N VAL A 136 -13.98 -7.06 -22.85
CA VAL A 136 -13.20 -7.41 -21.65
C VAL A 136 -14.10 -7.55 -20.42
N THR A 137 -15.11 -6.69 -20.27
CA THR A 137 -16.10 -6.80 -19.19
C THR A 137 -16.86 -8.13 -19.26
N LYS A 138 -17.30 -8.54 -20.45
CA LYS A 138 -17.98 -9.82 -20.65
C LYS A 138 -17.06 -11.02 -20.34
N GLU A 139 -15.81 -10.97 -20.77
CA GLU A 139 -14.81 -12.01 -20.46
C GLU A 139 -14.59 -12.14 -18.94
N ARG A 140 -14.44 -11.01 -18.23
CA ARG A 140 -14.26 -11.01 -16.76
C ARG A 140 -15.48 -11.56 -16.03
N ALA A 141 -16.69 -11.18 -16.45
CA ALA A 141 -17.93 -11.72 -15.88
C ALA A 141 -18.02 -13.24 -16.06
N ALA A 142 -17.66 -13.76 -17.23
CA ALA A 142 -17.61 -15.21 -17.51
C ALA A 142 -16.57 -15.94 -16.65
N ALA A 143 -15.47 -15.27 -16.30
CA ALA A 143 -14.42 -15.82 -15.42
C ALA A 143 -14.73 -15.64 -13.91
N GLY A 144 -15.92 -15.14 -13.54
CA GLY A 144 -16.30 -14.88 -12.14
C GLY A 144 -15.54 -13.71 -11.47
N LYS A 145 -14.88 -12.86 -12.25
CA LYS A 145 -14.20 -11.65 -11.77
C LYS A 145 -15.11 -10.42 -11.97
N LYS A 146 -15.36 -9.70 -10.91
CA LYS A 146 -16.14 -8.45 -10.95
C LYS A 146 -15.26 -7.23 -11.11
#